data_5080f667851180b5147bc8e303714f58
#
_entry.id   5080f667851180b5147bc8e303714f58
#
_cell.length_a   1.000
_cell.length_b   1.000
_cell.length_c   1.000
_cell.angle_alpha   90.00
_cell.angle_beta   90.00
_cell.angle_gamma   90.00
#
_symmetry.space_group_name_H-M   'P 1'
#
loop_
_entity.id
_entity.type
_entity.pdbx_description
1 polymer ?
#
loop_
_entity_poly.entity_id
_entity_poly.type
_entity_poly.pdbx_seq_one_letter_code
_entity_poly.pdbx_strand_id
1 'polypeptide(L)'
;MNNYDVIIIGAGPGGIFGAYELIEKNPDCKIAVFEAGHELAKRKCPIDGKKIKSCISCKSCSIMSGFGGAGAFSDGKYNITNDFGGTLYEHIGKQPAIDLMEYVDEINMKYGGEGTKLYSTAGTKLKKVCMQNKLKLLDASVRHLGTDINYVVLENMYAHLKDKVDFYFDTPVESVEVLYDENTAGVDACSLQEAHTDNVSGYAVKTADSTYESRYCIISVGRSGSKWMEKVCNDLDIPTKSNRVDIGVRVELPALIFSHLTDELYESKIVYRTQLFEDNVRTFCMNPHGIVVNENTNGIVTVNGHSYEGADKQTENTNFALLVAKHFSEPFKDSNGYGESIARLSNMLGGGVIVQRFGDLVRGRRSNEKRIEEGLVTPTLSATPGDLSLVLPKRIMDGIIEMIYALDKIAPGTANDDTLLYGVEVKFYNMEVELNDKLESKYKGLYIIGDGSGVTHSLSHASASGVYVAREIEAER
;
A
#
# COMPACT_ATOMS: atom_id res chain seq x y z
N MET A 1 12.57 -34.45 -5.28
CA MET A 1 11.95 -33.32 -4.58
C MET A 1 12.90 -32.14 -4.72
N ASN A 2 12.37 -30.97 -5.08
CA ASN A 2 13.18 -29.77 -5.17
C ASN A 2 13.27 -29.16 -3.77
N ASN A 3 14.42 -29.34 -3.11
CA ASN A 3 14.65 -28.85 -1.74
C ASN A 3 15.41 -27.53 -1.80
N TYR A 4 14.87 -26.53 -1.13
CA TYR A 4 15.44 -25.21 -0.95
C TYR A 4 15.75 -24.94 0.53
N ASP A 5 16.65 -24.01 0.79
CA ASP A 5 16.85 -23.51 2.16
C ASP A 5 15.71 -22.56 2.52
N VAL A 6 15.33 -21.69 1.59
CA VAL A 6 14.27 -20.70 1.76
C VAL A 6 13.35 -20.68 0.53
N ILE A 7 12.05 -20.73 0.75
CA ILE A 7 11.05 -20.43 -0.26
C ILE A 7 10.42 -19.08 0.07
N ILE A 8 10.33 -18.21 -0.95
CA ILE A 8 9.68 -16.92 -0.87
C ILE A 8 8.44 -16.93 -1.78
N ILE A 9 7.27 -16.56 -1.23
CA ILE A 9 6.01 -16.50 -1.97
C ILE A 9 5.65 -15.04 -2.20
N GLY A 10 5.79 -14.59 -3.45
CA GLY A 10 5.59 -13.21 -3.90
C GLY A 10 6.89 -12.48 -4.23
N ALA A 11 7.01 -12.04 -5.46
CA ALA A 11 8.13 -11.23 -5.96
C ALA A 11 7.83 -9.72 -5.91
N GLY A 12 7.12 -9.26 -4.88
CA GLY A 12 6.98 -7.85 -4.53
C GLY A 12 8.22 -7.31 -3.81
N PRO A 13 8.20 -6.04 -3.36
CA PRO A 13 9.35 -5.42 -2.70
C PRO A 13 9.91 -6.25 -1.53
N GLY A 14 9.05 -6.77 -0.64
CA GLY A 14 9.50 -7.60 0.48
C GLY A 14 10.24 -8.86 0.04
N GLY A 15 9.69 -9.60 -0.94
CA GLY A 15 10.31 -10.82 -1.44
C GLY A 15 11.63 -10.56 -2.18
N ILE A 16 11.69 -9.51 -3.00
CA ILE A 16 12.91 -9.13 -3.75
C ILE A 16 14.04 -8.73 -2.81
N PHE A 17 13.76 -7.84 -1.83
CA PHE A 17 14.77 -7.39 -0.88
C PHE A 17 15.15 -8.49 0.12
N GLY A 18 14.22 -9.40 0.45
CA GLY A 18 14.54 -10.60 1.23
C GLY A 18 15.48 -11.55 0.47
N ALA A 19 15.19 -11.85 -0.79
CA ALA A 19 16.08 -12.66 -1.63
C ALA A 19 17.45 -12.00 -1.82
N TYR A 20 17.48 -10.68 -2.04
CA TYR A 20 18.70 -9.91 -2.16
C TYR A 20 19.59 -10.05 -0.91
N GLU A 21 19.04 -9.77 0.27
CA GLU A 21 19.79 -9.78 1.51
C GLU A 21 20.30 -11.20 1.88
N LEU A 22 19.48 -12.24 1.63
CA LEU A 22 19.89 -13.64 1.81
C LEU A 22 21.12 -13.98 0.95
N ILE A 23 21.10 -13.63 -0.34
CA ILE A 23 22.21 -13.90 -1.27
C ILE A 23 23.46 -13.06 -0.94
N GLU A 24 23.30 -11.82 -0.52
CA GLU A 24 24.44 -10.97 -0.14
C GLU A 24 25.11 -11.48 1.16
N LYS A 25 24.33 -12.06 2.09
CA LYS A 25 24.86 -12.65 3.34
C LYS A 25 25.38 -14.06 3.13
N ASN A 26 24.71 -14.85 2.30
CA ASN A 26 25.06 -16.24 2.06
C ASN A 26 24.84 -16.62 0.59
N PRO A 27 25.88 -16.49 -0.25
CA PRO A 27 25.80 -16.79 -1.68
C PRO A 27 25.44 -18.26 -2.02
N ASP A 28 25.63 -19.18 -1.07
CA ASP A 28 25.33 -20.61 -1.25
C ASP A 28 23.90 -20.97 -0.85
N CYS A 29 23.10 -20.01 -0.36
CA CYS A 29 21.71 -20.21 0.04
C CYS A 29 20.86 -20.54 -1.18
N LYS A 30 20.18 -21.69 -1.15
CA LYS A 30 19.28 -22.12 -2.22
C LYS A 30 17.90 -21.50 -2.02
N ILE A 31 17.54 -20.55 -2.86
CA ILE A 31 16.31 -19.78 -2.74
C ILE A 31 15.43 -20.01 -3.96
N ALA A 32 14.14 -20.30 -3.70
CA ALA A 32 13.09 -20.24 -4.72
C ALA A 32 12.13 -19.06 -4.44
N VAL A 33 11.77 -18.33 -5.48
CA VAL A 33 10.75 -17.27 -5.42
C VAL A 33 9.60 -17.62 -6.34
N PHE A 34 8.40 -17.79 -5.78
CA PHE A 34 7.17 -18.06 -6.52
C PHE A 34 6.36 -16.78 -6.69
N GLU A 35 6.02 -16.47 -7.93
CA GLU A 35 5.24 -15.29 -8.29
C GLU A 35 4.07 -15.68 -9.21
N ALA A 36 2.87 -15.24 -8.83
CA ALA A 36 1.65 -15.53 -9.59
C ALA A 36 1.54 -14.76 -10.91
N GLY A 37 2.29 -13.68 -11.05
CA GLY A 37 2.35 -12.84 -12.26
C GLY A 37 3.64 -13.01 -13.04
N HIS A 38 3.77 -12.15 -14.06
CA HIS A 38 4.83 -12.25 -15.06
C HIS A 38 6.17 -11.70 -14.56
N GLU A 39 7.24 -12.18 -15.21
CA GLU A 39 8.56 -11.52 -15.22
C GLU A 39 8.45 -10.06 -15.66
N LEU A 40 9.30 -9.18 -15.14
CA LEU A 40 9.22 -7.73 -15.32
C LEU A 40 9.06 -7.31 -16.79
N ALA A 41 9.88 -7.84 -17.68
CA ALA A 41 9.85 -7.49 -19.12
C ALA A 41 8.55 -7.92 -19.84
N LYS A 42 7.82 -8.90 -19.29
CA LYS A 42 6.56 -9.42 -19.85
C LYS A 42 5.32 -8.72 -19.28
N ARG A 43 5.49 -7.86 -18.28
CA ARG A 43 4.39 -7.15 -17.62
C ARG A 43 3.88 -6.02 -18.52
N LYS A 44 2.79 -6.27 -19.26
CA LYS A 44 2.12 -5.26 -20.11
C LYS A 44 0.63 -5.30 -19.87
N CYS A 45 0.06 -4.13 -19.51
CA CYS A 45 -1.38 -3.97 -19.49
C CYS A 45 -1.92 -3.94 -20.92
N PRO A 46 -2.97 -4.69 -21.26
CA PRO A 46 -3.55 -4.68 -22.60
C PRO A 46 -4.28 -3.39 -22.99
N ILE A 47 -4.54 -2.51 -22.02
CA ILE A 47 -5.16 -1.22 -22.29
C ILE A 47 -4.20 -0.36 -23.12
N ASP A 48 -4.60 -0.06 -24.37
CA ASP A 48 -3.82 0.72 -25.32
C ASP A 48 -4.46 2.09 -25.65
N GLY A 49 -5.61 2.40 -25.02
CA GLY A 49 -6.37 3.63 -25.25
C GLY A 49 -7.06 3.72 -26.63
N LYS A 50 -6.80 2.76 -27.51
CA LYS A 50 -7.35 2.72 -28.88
C LYS A 50 -8.33 1.57 -29.07
N LYS A 51 -7.85 0.33 -29.01
CA LYS A 51 -8.66 -0.90 -29.17
C LYS A 51 -9.26 -1.32 -27.83
N ILE A 52 -8.45 -1.31 -26.77
CA ILE A 52 -8.86 -1.67 -25.43
C ILE A 52 -8.78 -0.42 -24.56
N LYS A 53 -9.94 0.18 -24.26
CA LYS A 53 -10.07 1.46 -23.55
C LYS A 53 -10.32 1.31 -22.05
N SER A 54 -10.75 0.12 -21.62
CA SER A 54 -11.10 -0.17 -20.23
C SER A 54 -10.50 -1.49 -19.78
N CYS A 55 -10.45 -1.72 -18.45
CA CYS A 55 -9.93 -2.94 -17.87
C CYS A 55 -10.74 -4.16 -18.31
N ILE A 56 -10.04 -5.20 -18.80
CA ILE A 56 -10.64 -6.48 -19.26
C ILE A 56 -10.59 -7.58 -18.19
N SER A 57 -10.22 -7.25 -16.96
CA SER A 57 -10.12 -8.18 -15.81
C SER A 57 -9.28 -9.42 -16.13
N CYS A 58 -8.01 -9.20 -16.50
CA CYS A 58 -7.05 -10.28 -16.80
C CYS A 58 -6.96 -11.28 -15.64
N LYS A 59 -6.74 -12.57 -15.93
CA LYS A 59 -6.55 -13.63 -14.94
C LYS A 59 -5.39 -13.31 -13.96
N SER A 60 -4.28 -12.76 -14.50
CA SER A 60 -3.21 -12.14 -13.74
C SER A 60 -3.05 -10.69 -14.22
N CYS A 61 -3.21 -9.74 -13.30
CA CYS A 61 -3.13 -8.32 -13.63
C CYS A 61 -1.67 -7.88 -13.73
N SER A 62 -1.19 -7.58 -14.94
CA SER A 62 0.20 -7.16 -15.17
C SER A 62 0.60 -5.87 -14.44
N ILE A 63 -0.36 -5.06 -13.96
CA ILE A 63 -0.07 -3.87 -13.15
C ILE A 63 0.11 -4.25 -11.68
N MET A 64 -0.70 -5.19 -11.16
CA MET A 64 -0.73 -5.51 -9.73
C MET A 64 0.18 -6.68 -9.36
N SER A 65 0.41 -7.63 -10.27
CA SER A 65 1.14 -8.88 -10.02
C SER A 65 2.32 -9.05 -10.98
N GLY A 66 3.37 -9.73 -10.53
CA GLY A 66 4.62 -9.97 -11.23
C GLY A 66 5.81 -9.38 -10.49
N PHE A 67 7.00 -9.52 -11.05
CA PHE A 67 8.24 -9.02 -10.43
C PHE A 67 8.14 -7.53 -10.11
N GLY A 68 8.44 -7.13 -8.87
CA GLY A 68 8.25 -5.78 -8.33
C GLY A 68 6.86 -5.52 -7.76
N GLY A 69 5.91 -6.48 -7.89
CA GLY A 69 4.53 -6.33 -7.38
C GLY A 69 3.82 -5.11 -7.98
N ALA A 70 2.83 -4.57 -7.27
CA ALA A 70 2.16 -3.31 -7.66
C ALA A 70 3.12 -2.10 -7.65
N GLY A 71 4.24 -2.21 -6.92
CA GLY A 71 5.27 -1.18 -6.84
C GLY A 71 5.97 -0.89 -8.15
N ALA A 72 6.10 -1.87 -9.06
CA ALA A 72 6.85 -1.71 -10.31
C ALA A 72 6.31 -0.62 -11.24
N PHE A 73 5.01 -0.35 -11.18
CA PHE A 73 4.35 0.67 -12.00
C PHE A 73 3.79 1.83 -11.17
N SER A 74 4.21 1.93 -9.90
CA SER A 74 3.94 3.08 -9.06
C SER A 74 4.90 4.22 -9.38
N ASP A 75 4.67 5.37 -8.76
CA ASP A 75 5.56 6.52 -8.84
C ASP A 75 6.88 6.36 -8.04
N GLY A 76 7.15 5.18 -7.50
CA GLY A 76 8.40 4.87 -6.83
C GLY A 76 8.70 5.73 -5.61
N LYS A 77 7.69 5.99 -4.77
CA LYS A 77 7.86 6.72 -3.51
C LYS A 77 8.32 5.77 -2.40
N TYR A 78 9.56 5.92 -1.99
CA TYR A 78 10.11 5.25 -0.82
C TYR A 78 10.08 6.18 0.39
N ASN A 79 9.19 5.87 1.33
CA ASN A 79 8.98 6.68 2.53
C ASN A 79 9.82 6.14 3.69
N ILE A 80 10.76 6.93 4.19
CA ILE A 80 11.60 6.61 5.35
C ILE A 80 10.97 7.28 6.57
N THR A 81 10.12 6.55 7.27
CA THR A 81 9.35 7.08 8.41
C THR A 81 8.66 5.97 9.18
N ASN A 82 8.40 6.18 10.47
CA ASN A 82 7.52 5.35 11.29
C ASN A 82 6.11 5.95 11.46
N ASP A 83 5.85 7.14 10.93
CA ASP A 83 4.57 7.84 11.15
C ASP A 83 3.46 7.33 10.21
N PHE A 84 3.84 6.65 9.11
CA PHE A 84 2.90 6.03 8.17
C PHE A 84 3.61 4.99 7.28
N GLY A 85 2.83 4.15 6.59
CA GLY A 85 3.33 3.13 5.66
C GLY A 85 3.49 1.75 6.28
N GLY A 86 3.19 1.59 7.56
CA GLY A 86 3.20 0.31 8.26
C GLY A 86 3.48 0.47 9.75
N THR A 87 3.42 -0.65 10.45
CA THR A 87 3.68 -0.78 11.90
C THR A 87 4.92 -1.61 12.19
N LEU A 88 5.83 -1.76 11.24
CA LEU A 88 7.08 -2.53 11.39
C LEU A 88 7.84 -2.18 12.67
N TYR A 89 7.83 -0.90 13.06
CA TYR A 89 8.49 -0.41 14.27
C TYR A 89 7.91 -0.97 15.58
N GLU A 90 6.68 -1.46 15.58
CA GLU A 90 6.06 -2.09 16.75
C GLU A 90 6.67 -3.45 17.05
N HIS A 91 7.18 -4.14 16.02
CA HIS A 91 7.87 -5.43 16.13
C HIS A 91 9.35 -5.26 16.43
N ILE A 92 10.06 -4.40 15.70
CA ILE A 92 11.52 -4.35 15.72
C ILE A 92 12.10 -3.10 16.40
N GLY A 93 11.24 -2.16 16.81
CA GLY A 93 11.65 -0.87 17.38
C GLY A 93 11.80 0.24 16.33
N LYS A 94 11.68 1.49 16.80
CA LYS A 94 11.61 2.66 15.91
C LYS A 94 12.90 2.93 15.14
N GLN A 95 14.04 2.90 15.83
CA GLN A 95 15.32 3.20 15.18
C GLN A 95 15.74 2.09 14.23
N PRO A 96 15.70 0.80 14.60
CA PRO A 96 15.99 -0.29 13.67
C PRO A 96 15.11 -0.26 12.41
N ALA A 97 13.82 0.11 12.51
CA ALA A 97 12.94 0.23 11.35
C ALA A 97 13.40 1.36 10.41
N ILE A 98 13.81 2.52 10.93
CA ILE A 98 14.38 3.62 10.14
C ILE A 98 15.69 3.19 9.47
N ASP A 99 16.62 2.59 10.23
CA ASP A 99 17.92 2.16 9.72
C ASP A 99 17.78 1.17 8.56
N LEU A 100 16.80 0.27 8.65
CA LEU A 100 16.49 -0.68 7.55
C LEU A 100 15.90 0.03 6.32
N MET A 101 15.03 1.03 6.51
CA MET A 101 14.48 1.80 5.37
C MET A 101 15.56 2.66 4.71
N GLU A 102 16.51 3.20 5.46
CA GLU A 102 17.68 3.91 4.93
C GLU A 102 18.59 2.96 4.14
N TYR A 103 18.82 1.75 4.66
CA TYR A 103 19.57 0.72 3.94
C TYR A 103 18.88 0.30 2.62
N VAL A 104 17.55 0.20 2.62
CA VAL A 104 16.77 -0.03 1.39
C VAL A 104 16.98 1.12 0.38
N ASP A 105 17.02 2.38 0.85
CA ASP A 105 17.30 3.53 -0.01
C ASP A 105 18.70 3.46 -0.62
N GLU A 106 19.72 3.06 0.16
CA GLU A 106 21.10 2.84 -0.33
C GLU A 106 21.13 1.77 -1.45
N ILE A 107 20.39 0.67 -1.27
CA ILE A 107 20.27 -0.36 -2.31
C ILE A 107 19.63 0.21 -3.57
N ASN A 108 18.54 0.99 -3.44
CA ASN A 108 17.91 1.63 -4.59
C ASN A 108 18.87 2.56 -5.33
N MET A 109 19.69 3.34 -4.59
CA MET A 109 20.71 4.19 -5.19
C MET A 109 21.74 3.37 -5.95
N LYS A 110 22.26 2.29 -5.34
CA LYS A 110 23.22 1.36 -5.98
C LYS A 110 22.71 0.77 -7.30
N TYR A 111 21.40 0.53 -7.40
CA TYR A 111 20.80 -0.13 -8.60
C TYR A 111 20.17 0.84 -9.60
N GLY A 112 20.42 2.13 -9.51
CA GLY A 112 20.05 3.10 -10.54
C GLY A 112 19.27 4.32 -10.05
N GLY A 113 19.05 4.44 -8.75
CA GLY A 113 18.38 5.60 -8.14
C GLY A 113 19.28 6.82 -7.95
N GLU A 114 20.59 6.75 -8.27
CA GLU A 114 21.50 7.86 -8.08
C GLU A 114 21.02 9.15 -8.77
N GLY A 115 21.20 10.29 -8.07
CA GLY A 115 20.80 11.61 -8.57
C GLY A 115 19.35 11.98 -8.30
N THR A 116 18.53 11.08 -7.80
CA THR A 116 17.15 11.40 -7.41
C THR A 116 17.11 12.18 -6.10
N LYS A 117 16.15 13.11 -6.00
CA LYS A 117 16.02 13.99 -4.81
C LYS A 117 15.40 13.23 -3.64
N LEU A 118 15.99 13.38 -2.46
CA LEU A 118 15.38 13.00 -1.18
C LEU A 118 14.71 14.26 -0.59
N TYR A 119 13.39 14.23 -0.49
CA TYR A 119 12.62 15.25 0.20
C TYR A 119 12.57 14.92 1.69
N SER A 120 12.59 15.93 2.57
CA SER A 120 12.53 15.69 4.01
C SER A 120 11.77 16.77 4.74
N THR A 121 11.01 16.38 5.75
CA THR A 121 10.36 17.29 6.69
C THR A 121 11.31 17.79 7.78
N ALA A 122 12.55 17.30 7.82
CA ALA A 122 13.55 17.76 8.78
C ALA A 122 13.90 19.23 8.54
N GLY A 123 13.78 20.03 9.59
CA GLY A 123 14.13 21.48 9.54
C GLY A 123 13.13 22.39 8.82
N THR A 124 12.03 21.86 8.27
CA THR A 124 11.02 22.70 7.61
C THR A 124 10.30 23.63 8.60
N LYS A 125 10.09 24.88 8.16
CA LYS A 125 9.26 25.85 8.90
C LYS A 125 7.77 25.48 8.88
N LEU A 126 7.33 24.69 7.91
CA LEU A 126 5.95 24.26 7.74
C LEU A 126 5.44 23.47 8.96
N LYS A 127 6.32 22.72 9.63
CA LYS A 127 5.95 21.99 10.86
C LYS A 127 5.45 22.95 11.95
N LYS A 128 6.12 24.09 12.14
CA LYS A 128 5.68 25.12 13.10
C LYS A 128 4.37 25.76 12.68
N VAL A 129 4.20 26.06 11.40
CA VAL A 129 2.96 26.65 10.84
C VAL A 129 1.79 25.68 11.04
N CYS A 130 1.97 24.39 10.76
CA CYS A 130 0.97 23.36 11.01
C CYS A 130 0.59 23.32 12.50
N MET A 131 1.56 23.24 13.41
CA MET A 131 1.30 23.17 14.86
C MET A 131 0.52 24.40 15.36
N GLN A 132 0.84 25.60 14.88
CA GLN A 132 0.11 26.84 15.24
C GLN A 132 -1.37 26.81 14.84
N ASN A 133 -1.71 25.98 13.83
CA ASN A 133 -3.07 25.83 13.30
C ASN A 133 -3.72 24.50 13.70
N LYS A 134 -3.24 23.83 14.77
CA LYS A 134 -3.75 22.54 15.28
C LYS A 134 -3.64 21.39 14.27
N LEU A 135 -2.73 21.53 13.32
CA LEU A 135 -2.37 20.49 12.35
C LEU A 135 -1.06 19.82 12.76
N LYS A 136 -0.91 18.54 12.48
CA LYS A 136 0.33 17.80 12.67
C LYS A 136 0.89 17.41 11.31
N LEU A 137 2.02 18.01 10.90
CA LEU A 137 2.81 17.50 9.78
C LEU A 137 3.59 16.28 10.27
N LEU A 138 3.38 15.13 9.61
CA LEU A 138 4.08 13.90 9.93
C LEU A 138 5.54 13.97 9.47
N ASP A 139 6.42 13.39 10.26
CA ASP A 139 7.84 13.35 9.92
C ASP A 139 8.13 12.25 8.90
N ALA A 140 8.81 12.61 7.82
CA ALA A 140 9.24 11.68 6.80
C ALA A 140 10.42 12.22 5.99
N SER A 141 11.25 11.31 5.51
CA SER A 141 12.08 11.53 4.33
C SER A 141 11.50 10.69 3.19
N VAL A 142 11.38 11.24 2.00
CA VAL A 142 10.74 10.61 0.85
C VAL A 142 11.68 10.63 -0.34
N ARG A 143 12.11 9.44 -0.78
CA ARG A 143 12.77 9.28 -2.07
C ARG A 143 11.72 9.11 -3.15
N HIS A 144 11.69 10.02 -4.11
CA HIS A 144 10.83 9.91 -5.27
C HIS A 144 11.66 9.49 -6.46
N LEU A 145 11.51 8.24 -6.89
CA LEU A 145 12.23 7.70 -8.06
C LEU A 145 11.51 8.01 -9.37
N GLY A 146 10.19 8.22 -9.32
CA GLY A 146 9.36 8.17 -10.51
C GLY A 146 9.20 6.74 -11.05
N THR A 147 8.25 6.55 -11.94
CA THR A 147 7.97 5.21 -12.51
C THR A 147 9.14 4.69 -13.34
N ASP A 148 9.80 5.56 -14.09
CA ASP A 148 10.87 5.18 -15.03
C ASP A 148 12.13 4.72 -14.27
N ILE A 149 12.61 5.50 -13.30
CA ILE A 149 13.80 5.13 -12.53
C ILE A 149 13.52 3.93 -11.64
N ASN A 150 12.33 3.85 -11.04
CA ASN A 150 11.90 2.70 -10.26
C ASN A 150 11.93 1.41 -11.08
N TYR A 151 11.51 1.48 -12.35
CA TYR A 151 11.61 0.35 -13.28
C TYR A 151 13.06 -0.07 -13.52
N VAL A 152 13.97 0.89 -13.76
CA VAL A 152 15.42 0.63 -13.97
C VAL A 152 16.03 -0.03 -12.72
N VAL A 153 15.69 0.45 -11.52
CA VAL A 153 16.16 -0.17 -10.27
C VAL A 153 15.73 -1.64 -10.17
N LEU A 154 14.44 -1.92 -10.46
CA LEU A 154 13.93 -3.29 -10.45
C LEU A 154 14.57 -4.18 -11.52
N GLU A 155 14.82 -3.67 -12.73
CA GLU A 155 15.48 -4.39 -13.80
C GLU A 155 16.91 -4.77 -13.42
N ASN A 156 17.67 -3.83 -12.84
CA ASN A 156 19.03 -4.07 -12.37
C ASN A 156 19.07 -5.05 -11.18
N MET A 157 18.13 -4.96 -10.24
CA MET A 157 18.00 -5.94 -9.14
C MET A 157 17.66 -7.33 -9.69
N TYR A 158 16.75 -7.43 -10.65
CA TYR A 158 16.44 -8.71 -11.29
C TYR A 158 17.67 -9.30 -11.99
N ALA A 159 18.41 -8.49 -12.75
CA ALA A 159 19.65 -8.93 -13.40
C ALA A 159 20.70 -9.45 -12.41
N HIS A 160 20.77 -8.86 -11.20
CA HIS A 160 21.66 -9.31 -10.13
C HIS A 160 21.23 -10.66 -9.51
N LEU A 161 19.91 -10.89 -9.40
CA LEU A 161 19.36 -12.05 -8.70
C LEU A 161 19.09 -13.26 -9.58
N LYS A 162 18.76 -13.08 -10.86
CA LYS A 162 18.22 -14.12 -11.76
C LYS A 162 19.10 -15.37 -11.91
N ASP A 163 20.42 -15.23 -11.75
CA ASP A 163 21.36 -16.35 -11.89
C ASP A 163 21.72 -16.99 -10.51
N LYS A 164 21.16 -16.46 -9.42
CA LYS A 164 21.44 -16.88 -8.04
C LYS A 164 20.20 -17.40 -7.32
N VAL A 165 19.01 -17.09 -7.83
CA VAL A 165 17.72 -17.41 -7.23
C VAL A 165 16.84 -18.05 -8.30
N ASP A 166 16.17 -19.14 -7.96
CA ASP A 166 15.22 -19.79 -8.85
C ASP A 166 13.88 -19.05 -8.82
N PHE A 167 13.59 -18.27 -9.89
CA PHE A 167 12.32 -17.57 -10.04
C PHE A 167 11.30 -18.40 -10.81
N TYR A 168 10.14 -18.64 -10.22
CA TYR A 168 8.99 -19.30 -10.81
C TYR A 168 7.89 -18.26 -11.05
N PHE A 169 7.89 -17.66 -12.25
CA PHE A 169 6.85 -16.74 -12.68
C PHE A 169 5.63 -17.49 -13.23
N ASP A 170 4.48 -16.80 -13.25
CA ASP A 170 3.21 -17.37 -13.69
C ASP A 170 2.84 -18.65 -12.91
N THR A 171 3.36 -18.78 -11.70
CA THR A 171 3.27 -19.96 -10.86
C THR A 171 2.61 -19.61 -9.51
N PRO A 172 1.27 -19.49 -9.48
CA PRO A 172 0.56 -19.22 -8.22
C PRO A 172 0.73 -20.40 -7.26
N VAL A 173 1.01 -20.09 -6.01
CA VAL A 173 1.01 -21.06 -4.92
C VAL A 173 -0.44 -21.34 -4.49
N GLU A 174 -0.81 -22.61 -4.37
CA GLU A 174 -2.15 -23.05 -3.97
C GLU A 174 -2.29 -23.18 -2.45
N SER A 175 -1.27 -23.77 -1.79
CA SER A 175 -1.22 -23.96 -0.35
C SER A 175 0.20 -24.04 0.19
N VAL A 176 0.31 -23.81 1.49
CA VAL A 176 1.50 -24.03 2.29
C VAL A 176 1.15 -25.02 3.39
N GLU A 177 1.98 -26.05 3.57
CA GLU A 177 1.80 -27.05 4.60
C GLU A 177 3.03 -27.06 5.52
N VAL A 178 2.80 -27.27 6.79
CA VAL A 178 3.88 -27.39 7.80
C VAL A 178 4.35 -28.84 7.83
N LEU A 179 5.66 -29.04 7.76
CA LEU A 179 6.30 -30.35 7.91
C LEU A 179 6.84 -30.47 9.34
N TYR A 180 6.67 -31.64 9.94
CA TYR A 180 7.10 -31.94 11.31
C TYR A 180 8.14 -33.05 11.34
N ASP A 181 9.01 -33.04 12.33
CA ASP A 181 9.97 -34.12 12.55
C ASP A 181 9.25 -35.44 12.88
N GLU A 182 9.66 -36.53 12.23
CA GLU A 182 9.01 -37.86 12.35
C GLU A 182 9.00 -38.44 13.79
N ASN A 183 9.81 -37.90 14.71
CA ASN A 183 9.90 -38.38 16.09
C ASN A 183 8.74 -37.95 17.01
N THR A 184 7.76 -37.19 16.50
CA THR A 184 6.58 -36.73 17.27
C THR A 184 5.32 -37.57 17.08
N ALA A 185 5.39 -38.69 16.37
CA ALA A 185 4.27 -39.63 16.18
C ALA A 185 3.97 -40.42 17.48
N GLY A 186 3.34 -39.79 18.45
CA GLY A 186 2.97 -40.48 19.70
C GLY A 186 2.31 -39.65 20.79
N VAL A 187 2.01 -38.37 20.54
CA VAL A 187 1.41 -37.48 21.54
C VAL A 187 -0.08 -37.28 21.25
N ASP A 188 -0.91 -37.48 22.28
CA ASP A 188 -2.38 -37.37 22.19
C ASP A 188 -2.86 -36.04 21.63
N ALA A 189 -3.90 -36.04 20.82
CA ALA A 189 -4.47 -34.91 20.09
C ALA A 189 -4.79 -33.66 20.93
N CYS A 190 -4.93 -33.77 22.25
CA CYS A 190 -5.24 -32.66 23.15
C CYS A 190 -3.99 -31.91 23.66
N SER A 191 -2.79 -32.55 23.65
CA SER A 191 -1.50 -31.93 23.96
C SER A 191 -0.77 -31.41 22.72
N LEU A 192 -1.35 -31.63 21.54
CA LEU A 192 -0.78 -31.28 20.24
C LEU A 192 -0.83 -29.78 19.92
N GLN A 193 -1.74 -29.00 20.52
CA GLN A 193 -1.89 -27.57 20.16
C GLN A 193 -0.73 -26.67 20.63
N GLU A 194 -0.05 -26.98 21.74
CA GLU A 194 1.12 -26.20 22.20
C GLU A 194 2.46 -26.81 21.76
N ALA A 195 2.52 -28.14 21.55
CA ALA A 195 3.76 -28.85 21.16
C ALA A 195 4.08 -28.78 19.65
N HIS A 196 3.11 -28.38 18.79
CA HIS A 196 3.29 -28.36 17.33
C HIS A 196 4.07 -27.17 16.78
N THR A 197 4.26 -26.09 17.54
CA THR A 197 4.92 -24.89 17.05
C THR A 197 6.45 -25.00 17.03
N ASP A 198 7.04 -25.80 17.91
CA ASP A 198 8.50 -25.91 18.08
C ASP A 198 9.14 -27.07 17.30
N ASN A 199 8.34 -28.05 16.85
CA ASN A 199 8.81 -29.27 16.15
C ASN A 199 8.68 -29.17 14.62
N VAL A 200 8.72 -27.97 14.07
CA VAL A 200 8.66 -27.74 12.63
C VAL A 200 10.00 -28.08 11.99
N SER A 201 10.01 -29.04 11.05
CA SER A 201 11.17 -29.38 10.23
C SER A 201 11.28 -28.60 8.95
N GLY A 202 10.17 -28.03 8.46
CA GLY A 202 10.14 -27.24 7.24
C GLY A 202 8.72 -27.00 6.71
N TYR A 203 8.66 -26.65 5.45
CA TYR A 203 7.43 -26.28 4.75
C TYR A 203 7.33 -26.93 3.39
N ALA A 204 6.14 -27.40 3.02
CA ALA A 204 5.80 -27.84 1.68
C ALA A 204 4.92 -26.79 0.99
N VAL A 205 5.42 -26.24 -0.10
CA VAL A 205 4.73 -25.25 -0.93
C VAL A 205 4.19 -25.95 -2.17
N LYS A 206 2.86 -25.93 -2.35
CA LYS A 206 2.20 -26.61 -3.46
C LYS A 206 1.78 -25.62 -4.55
N THR A 207 2.09 -25.97 -5.77
CA THR A 207 1.59 -25.34 -7.00
C THR A 207 0.70 -26.32 -7.75
N ALA A 208 0.09 -25.91 -8.85
CA ALA A 208 -0.74 -26.78 -9.66
C ALA A 208 0.02 -28.04 -10.17
N ASP A 209 1.34 -27.89 -10.42
CA ASP A 209 2.11 -28.93 -11.10
C ASP A 209 3.09 -29.67 -10.17
N SER A 210 3.46 -29.11 -9.03
CA SER A 210 4.56 -29.63 -8.20
C SER A 210 4.47 -29.20 -6.75
N THR A 211 5.20 -29.94 -5.89
CA THR A 211 5.43 -29.58 -4.49
C THR A 211 6.93 -29.32 -4.28
N TYR A 212 7.23 -28.25 -3.56
CA TYR A 212 8.57 -27.82 -3.22
C TYR A 212 8.71 -27.75 -1.71
N GLU A 213 9.87 -28.11 -1.19
CA GLU A 213 10.11 -28.14 0.24
C GLU A 213 11.24 -27.18 0.62
N SER A 214 11.12 -26.58 1.79
CA SER A 214 12.18 -25.71 2.35
C SER A 214 12.18 -25.75 3.87
N ARG A 215 13.32 -25.37 4.47
CA ARG A 215 13.42 -25.19 5.92
C ARG A 215 12.69 -23.93 6.38
N TYR A 216 12.80 -22.84 5.63
CA TYR A 216 12.16 -21.56 5.91
C TYR A 216 11.20 -21.15 4.79
N CYS A 217 10.09 -20.53 5.15
CA CYS A 217 9.12 -20.01 4.20
C CYS A 217 8.82 -18.54 4.52
N ILE A 218 8.96 -17.67 3.52
CA ILE A 218 8.61 -16.25 3.61
C ILE A 218 7.40 -15.98 2.73
N ILE A 219 6.27 -15.61 3.33
CA ILE A 219 5.09 -15.17 2.60
C ILE A 219 5.15 -13.65 2.47
N SER A 220 5.34 -13.17 1.25
CA SER A 220 5.48 -11.74 0.90
C SER A 220 4.48 -11.31 -0.17
N VAL A 221 3.20 -11.65 0.03
CA VAL A 221 2.15 -11.31 -0.93
C VAL A 221 1.67 -9.88 -0.75
N GLY A 222 1.23 -9.26 -1.85
CA GLY A 222 0.60 -7.95 -1.84
C GLY A 222 -0.93 -8.03 -1.68
N ARG A 223 -1.61 -6.89 -1.88
CA ARG A 223 -3.09 -6.80 -1.79
C ARG A 223 -3.83 -7.75 -2.72
N SER A 224 -3.30 -8.03 -3.90
CA SER A 224 -3.90 -9.00 -4.82
C SER A 224 -3.92 -10.43 -4.26
N GLY A 225 -3.04 -10.75 -3.30
CA GLY A 225 -2.97 -12.02 -2.60
C GLY A 225 -3.77 -12.08 -1.29
N SER A 226 -4.53 -11.05 -0.91
CA SER A 226 -5.20 -10.98 0.41
C SER A 226 -6.14 -12.15 0.67
N LYS A 227 -6.97 -12.53 -0.30
CA LYS A 227 -7.88 -13.69 -0.17
C LYS A 227 -7.15 -15.02 -0.05
N TRP A 228 -6.03 -15.16 -0.74
CA TRP A 228 -5.16 -16.33 -0.61
C TRP A 228 -4.49 -16.35 0.77
N MET A 229 -4.03 -15.20 1.26
CA MET A 229 -3.45 -15.07 2.61
C MET A 229 -4.46 -15.41 3.70
N GLU A 230 -5.71 -14.94 3.57
CA GLU A 230 -6.81 -15.31 4.46
C GLU A 230 -7.04 -16.82 4.48
N LYS A 231 -7.04 -17.48 3.30
CA LYS A 231 -7.12 -18.94 3.21
C LYS A 231 -5.95 -19.60 3.93
N VAL A 232 -4.71 -19.17 3.72
CA VAL A 232 -3.52 -19.73 4.40
C VAL A 232 -3.62 -19.57 5.91
N CYS A 233 -4.04 -18.40 6.40
CA CYS A 233 -4.24 -18.20 7.84
C CYS A 233 -5.30 -19.12 8.42
N ASN A 234 -6.43 -19.33 7.70
CA ASN A 234 -7.47 -20.27 8.12
C ASN A 234 -6.99 -21.72 8.08
N ASP A 235 -6.33 -22.15 7.00
CA ASP A 235 -5.85 -23.52 6.82
C ASP A 235 -4.79 -23.90 7.88
N LEU A 236 -3.97 -22.94 8.30
CA LEU A 236 -2.92 -23.12 9.30
C LEU A 236 -3.33 -22.63 10.70
N ASP A 237 -4.59 -22.22 10.89
CA ASP A 237 -5.09 -21.66 12.15
C ASP A 237 -4.20 -20.53 12.70
N ILE A 238 -3.68 -19.67 11.83
CA ILE A 238 -2.87 -18.50 12.22
C ILE A 238 -3.81 -17.37 12.64
N PRO A 239 -3.67 -16.82 13.86
CA PRO A 239 -4.53 -15.76 14.35
C PRO A 239 -4.39 -14.48 13.53
N THR A 240 -5.53 -13.81 13.28
CA THR A 240 -5.59 -12.53 12.57
C THR A 240 -6.47 -11.54 13.29
N LYS A 241 -6.19 -10.25 13.11
CA LYS A 241 -6.99 -9.14 13.63
C LYS A 241 -7.60 -8.34 12.48
N SER A 242 -8.79 -7.76 12.72
CA SER A 242 -9.35 -6.79 11.77
C SER A 242 -8.48 -5.55 11.72
N ASN A 243 -8.14 -5.12 10.50
CA ASN A 243 -7.43 -3.87 10.29
C ASN A 243 -8.43 -2.72 10.12
N ARG A 244 -7.90 -1.50 10.02
CA ARG A 244 -8.67 -0.29 9.75
C ARG A 244 -9.14 -0.25 8.29
N VAL A 245 -10.09 0.64 8.02
CA VAL A 245 -10.41 1.14 6.69
C VAL A 245 -10.34 2.66 6.70
N ASP A 246 -9.76 3.27 5.69
CA ASP A 246 -9.74 4.72 5.55
C ASP A 246 -10.74 5.13 4.46
N ILE A 247 -11.65 6.04 4.79
CA ILE A 247 -12.74 6.46 3.92
C ILE A 247 -12.75 7.97 3.82
N GLY A 248 -12.96 8.49 2.61
CA GLY A 248 -13.05 9.92 2.41
C GLY A 248 -13.26 10.35 0.97
N VAL A 249 -12.63 11.44 0.60
CA VAL A 249 -12.77 12.07 -0.71
C VAL A 249 -11.40 12.40 -1.29
N ARG A 250 -11.35 12.54 -2.61
CA ARG A 250 -10.24 13.21 -3.29
C ARG A 250 -10.59 14.66 -3.50
N VAL A 251 -9.71 15.54 -3.08
CA VAL A 251 -9.78 16.98 -3.28
C VAL A 251 -9.02 17.33 -4.55
N GLU A 252 -9.56 18.22 -5.37
CA GLU A 252 -8.88 18.83 -6.51
C GLU A 252 -9.03 20.34 -6.45
N LEU A 253 -7.93 21.06 -6.59
CA LEU A 253 -7.87 22.52 -6.51
C LEU A 253 -6.67 23.05 -7.31
N PRO A 254 -6.59 24.37 -7.60
CA PRO A 254 -5.46 24.93 -8.32
C PRO A 254 -4.12 24.66 -7.65
N ALA A 255 -3.11 24.20 -8.38
CA ALA A 255 -1.80 23.84 -7.87
C ALA A 255 -1.13 24.98 -7.10
N LEU A 256 -1.37 26.20 -7.50
CA LEU A 256 -0.85 27.41 -6.86
C LEU A 256 -1.17 27.48 -5.36
N ILE A 257 -2.31 26.94 -4.91
CA ILE A 257 -2.74 26.96 -3.51
C ILE A 257 -1.79 26.14 -2.63
N PHE A 258 -1.28 25.02 -3.14
CA PHE A 258 -0.40 24.12 -2.41
C PHE A 258 1.08 24.20 -2.82
N SER A 259 1.45 25.04 -3.79
CA SER A 259 2.82 25.10 -4.34
C SER A 259 3.88 25.27 -3.26
N HIS A 260 3.66 26.14 -2.28
CA HIS A 260 4.60 26.37 -1.17
C HIS A 260 4.83 25.15 -0.27
N LEU A 261 3.93 24.16 -0.28
CA LEU A 261 4.06 22.87 0.39
C LEU A 261 4.70 21.83 -0.53
N THR A 262 4.21 21.75 -1.79
CA THR A 262 4.61 20.71 -2.72
C THR A 262 5.99 20.93 -3.31
N ASP A 263 6.44 22.18 -3.48
CA ASP A 263 7.78 22.51 -3.95
C ASP A 263 8.87 22.15 -2.92
N GLU A 264 8.53 22.26 -1.62
CA GLU A 264 9.45 21.91 -0.54
C GLU A 264 9.42 20.42 -0.19
N LEU A 265 8.21 19.82 -0.04
CA LEU A 265 8.02 18.49 0.51
C LEU A 265 7.54 17.44 -0.50
N TYR A 266 7.20 17.86 -1.72
CA TYR A 266 6.52 17.06 -2.75
C TYR A 266 5.16 16.52 -2.27
N GLU A 267 5.13 15.71 -1.23
CA GLU A 267 3.93 15.14 -0.62
C GLU A 267 3.89 15.43 0.88
N SER A 268 2.90 16.22 1.31
CA SER A 268 2.71 16.56 2.72
C SER A 268 1.68 15.66 3.37
N LYS A 269 2.08 14.90 4.38
CA LYS A 269 1.18 14.11 5.22
C LYS A 269 0.79 14.93 6.45
N ILE A 270 -0.40 15.51 6.40
CA ILE A 270 -0.92 16.38 7.45
C ILE A 270 -2.10 15.72 8.12
N VAL A 271 -2.09 15.69 9.44
CA VAL A 271 -3.16 15.12 10.27
C VAL A 271 -3.83 16.25 11.05
N TYR A 272 -5.16 16.19 11.08
CA TYR A 272 -6.01 17.04 11.91
C TYR A 272 -6.89 16.17 12.81
N ARG A 273 -6.89 16.45 14.10
CA ARG A 273 -7.85 15.85 15.04
C ARG A 273 -9.09 16.72 15.09
N THR A 274 -10.21 16.19 14.62
CA THR A 274 -11.48 16.90 14.56
C THR A 274 -11.95 17.33 15.95
N GLN A 275 -12.60 18.50 16.02
CA GLN A 275 -13.09 19.01 17.31
C GLN A 275 -14.39 18.33 17.73
N LEU A 276 -15.24 17.96 16.77
CA LEU A 276 -16.55 17.41 17.04
C LEU A 276 -16.48 15.95 17.50
N PHE A 277 -15.66 15.13 16.82
CA PHE A 277 -15.65 13.67 17.04
C PHE A 277 -14.30 13.13 17.49
N GLU A 278 -13.27 14.00 17.58
CA GLU A 278 -11.89 13.64 17.91
C GLU A 278 -11.28 12.57 16.96
N ASP A 279 -11.85 12.43 15.77
CA ASP A 279 -11.31 11.55 14.72
C ASP A 279 -10.09 12.19 14.05
N ASN A 280 -9.14 11.37 13.64
CA ASN A 280 -8.03 11.83 12.83
C ASN A 280 -8.42 11.83 11.36
N VAL A 281 -8.34 12.99 10.73
CA VAL A 281 -8.43 13.17 9.28
C VAL A 281 -7.04 13.49 8.76
N ARG A 282 -6.63 12.85 7.67
CA ARG A 282 -5.29 13.03 7.11
C ARG A 282 -5.30 13.28 5.61
N THR A 283 -4.34 14.08 5.15
CA THR A 283 -4.01 14.12 3.73
C THR A 283 -3.34 12.81 3.32
N PHE A 284 -3.59 12.36 2.11
CA PHE A 284 -2.99 11.15 1.57
C PHE A 284 -2.78 11.26 0.06
N CYS A 285 -1.71 10.65 -0.47
CA CYS A 285 -1.40 10.57 -1.89
C CYS A 285 -1.59 11.92 -2.61
N MET A 286 -0.78 12.91 -2.25
CA MET A 286 -0.78 14.23 -2.88
C MET A 286 -0.05 14.17 -4.22
N ASN A 287 -0.67 14.73 -5.24
CA ASN A 287 -0.20 14.72 -6.62
C ASN A 287 -0.15 16.15 -7.16
N PRO A 288 0.99 16.85 -7.02
CA PRO A 288 1.19 18.15 -7.63
C PRO A 288 1.06 18.03 -9.16
N HIS A 289 0.37 18.99 -9.77
CA HIS A 289 0.11 19.02 -11.22
C HIS A 289 -0.44 17.72 -11.81
N GLY A 290 -1.16 16.95 -10.95
CA GLY A 290 -1.67 15.63 -11.28
C GLY A 290 -3.11 15.63 -11.77
N ILE A 291 -3.61 14.43 -12.03
CA ILE A 291 -5.00 14.17 -12.45
C ILE A 291 -5.72 13.30 -11.42
N VAL A 292 -7.02 13.47 -11.34
CA VAL A 292 -7.92 12.56 -10.63
C VAL A 292 -8.27 11.40 -11.55
N VAL A 293 -8.28 10.18 -11.04
CA VAL A 293 -8.53 8.96 -11.81
C VAL A 293 -9.52 8.03 -11.11
N ASN A 294 -10.20 7.20 -11.90
CA ASN A 294 -10.98 6.09 -11.38
C ASN A 294 -10.09 4.89 -11.09
N GLU A 295 -10.35 4.21 -9.97
CA GLU A 295 -9.78 2.92 -9.63
C GLU A 295 -10.92 1.89 -9.55
N ASN A 296 -10.82 0.80 -10.32
CA ASN A 296 -11.82 -0.25 -10.32
C ASN A 296 -11.23 -1.52 -9.68
N THR A 297 -11.80 -1.91 -8.55
CA THR A 297 -11.44 -3.14 -7.85
C THR A 297 -12.66 -4.04 -7.75
N ASN A 298 -12.64 -5.17 -8.46
CA ASN A 298 -13.73 -6.16 -8.45
C ASN A 298 -15.13 -5.57 -8.77
N GLY A 299 -15.20 -4.61 -9.71
CA GLY A 299 -16.44 -3.96 -10.11
C GLY A 299 -16.89 -2.82 -9.18
N ILE A 300 -16.12 -2.48 -8.18
CA ILE A 300 -16.35 -1.30 -7.33
C ILE A 300 -15.42 -0.18 -7.82
N VAL A 301 -16.00 0.94 -8.20
CA VAL A 301 -15.28 2.12 -8.67
C VAL A 301 -15.07 3.07 -7.51
N THR A 302 -13.82 3.37 -7.21
CA THR A 302 -13.38 4.39 -6.26
C THR A 302 -12.55 5.45 -6.99
N VAL A 303 -12.24 6.55 -6.32
CA VAL A 303 -11.38 7.59 -6.86
C VAL A 303 -9.96 7.45 -6.33
N ASN A 304 -8.99 7.83 -7.16
CA ASN A 304 -7.58 7.96 -6.78
C ASN A 304 -6.96 9.16 -7.52
N GLY A 305 -5.67 9.43 -7.34
CA GLY A 305 -4.93 10.46 -8.06
C GLY A 305 -3.65 9.91 -8.66
N HIS A 306 -3.18 10.59 -9.69
CA HIS A 306 -1.94 10.24 -10.37
C HIS A 306 -1.20 11.50 -10.79
N SER A 307 0.14 11.49 -10.77
CA SER A 307 0.99 12.55 -11.30
C SER A 307 1.91 12.00 -12.39
N TYR A 308 2.21 12.84 -13.37
CA TYR A 308 3.16 12.54 -14.44
C TYR A 308 4.40 13.41 -14.30
N GLU A 309 5.58 12.85 -14.60
CA GLU A 309 6.82 13.62 -14.62
C GLU A 309 6.95 14.49 -15.87
N GLY A 310 6.41 14.04 -17.01
CA GLY A 310 6.46 14.81 -18.26
C GLY A 310 5.65 16.10 -18.16
N ALA A 311 6.28 17.24 -18.38
CA ALA A 311 5.65 18.57 -18.31
C ALA A 311 4.47 18.73 -19.29
N ASP A 312 4.46 17.98 -20.37
CA ASP A 312 3.37 17.92 -21.36
C ASP A 312 2.08 17.27 -20.85
N LYS A 313 2.15 16.54 -19.73
CA LYS A 313 1.03 15.85 -19.09
C LYS A 313 0.61 16.45 -17.75
N GLN A 314 1.33 17.47 -17.30
CA GLN A 314 1.01 18.17 -16.07
C GLN A 314 -0.22 19.06 -16.25
N THR A 315 -1.01 19.17 -15.16
CA THR A 315 -2.22 20.02 -15.11
C THR A 315 -2.01 21.25 -14.26
N GLU A 316 -2.94 22.20 -14.32
CA GLU A 316 -2.95 23.37 -13.44
C GLU A 316 -3.44 23.04 -12.02
N ASN A 317 -3.78 21.78 -11.73
CA ASN A 317 -4.36 21.35 -10.47
C ASN A 317 -3.40 20.48 -9.64
N THR A 318 -3.54 20.58 -8.33
CA THR A 318 -3.05 19.59 -7.37
C THR A 318 -4.25 18.81 -6.83
N ASN A 319 -4.08 17.50 -6.66
CA ASN A 319 -5.10 16.70 -6.00
C ASN A 319 -4.50 15.88 -4.86
N PHE A 320 -5.32 15.62 -3.84
CA PHE A 320 -4.95 14.78 -2.69
C PHE A 320 -6.20 14.17 -2.04
N ALA A 321 -6.04 13.05 -1.38
CA ALA A 321 -7.11 12.48 -0.59
C ALA A 321 -7.22 13.11 0.79
N LEU A 322 -8.43 13.24 1.31
CA LEU A 322 -8.73 13.44 2.73
C LEU A 322 -9.41 12.19 3.26
N LEU A 323 -8.75 11.49 4.16
CA LEU A 323 -9.17 10.18 4.65
C LEU A 323 -9.38 10.20 6.17
N VAL A 324 -10.47 9.58 6.60
CA VAL A 324 -10.81 9.34 8.00
C VAL A 324 -10.60 7.85 8.29
N ALA A 325 -9.69 7.53 9.20
CA ALA A 325 -9.46 6.16 9.62
C ALA A 325 -10.59 5.66 10.52
N LYS A 326 -11.11 4.47 10.23
CA LYS A 326 -12.10 3.77 11.04
C LYS A 326 -11.58 2.41 11.45
N HIS A 327 -11.61 2.17 12.75
CA HIS A 327 -11.35 0.88 13.37
C HIS A 327 -12.64 0.32 13.92
N PHE A 328 -12.86 -0.95 13.72
CA PHE A 328 -13.99 -1.66 14.25
C PHE A 328 -13.53 -2.66 15.31
N SER A 329 -14.21 -2.66 16.45
CA SER A 329 -14.05 -3.65 17.51
C SER A 329 -15.14 -4.71 17.41
N GLU A 330 -14.94 -5.83 18.10
CA GLU A 330 -15.97 -6.86 18.25
C GLU A 330 -17.36 -6.26 18.58
N PRO A 331 -18.45 -6.75 17.99
CA PRO A 331 -18.52 -7.91 17.07
C PRO A 331 -18.28 -7.58 15.59
N PHE A 332 -17.96 -6.34 15.25
CA PHE A 332 -17.80 -5.89 13.85
C PHE A 332 -16.36 -6.11 13.40
N LYS A 333 -16.13 -7.13 12.56
CA LYS A 333 -14.79 -7.48 12.07
C LYS A 333 -14.52 -7.05 10.62
N ASP A 334 -15.57 -6.77 9.85
CA ASP A 334 -15.44 -6.52 8.41
C ASP A 334 -15.32 -5.04 8.08
N SER A 335 -14.14 -4.46 8.37
CA SER A 335 -13.83 -3.07 8.03
C SER A 335 -13.85 -2.84 6.51
N ASN A 336 -13.37 -3.81 5.73
CA ASN A 336 -13.34 -3.72 4.28
C ASN A 336 -14.76 -3.75 3.68
N GLY A 337 -15.63 -4.64 4.16
CA GLY A 337 -17.04 -4.69 3.73
C GLY A 337 -17.79 -3.40 4.05
N TYR A 338 -17.47 -2.73 5.16
CA TYR A 338 -18.00 -1.39 5.45
C TYR A 338 -17.55 -0.36 4.41
N GLY A 339 -16.27 -0.29 4.06
CA GLY A 339 -15.75 0.58 3.03
C GLY A 339 -16.33 0.28 1.64
N GLU A 340 -16.44 -1.02 1.30
CA GLU A 340 -17.07 -1.46 0.06
C GLU A 340 -18.54 -1.05 -0.02
N SER A 341 -19.31 -1.14 1.07
CA SER A 341 -20.72 -0.77 1.07
C SER A 341 -20.93 0.72 0.76
N ILE A 342 -20.06 1.59 1.29
CA ILE A 342 -20.06 3.03 1.00
C ILE A 342 -19.67 3.29 -0.47
N ALA A 343 -18.66 2.61 -0.99
CA ALA A 343 -18.25 2.75 -2.37
C ALA A 343 -19.34 2.25 -3.34
N ARG A 344 -20.02 1.14 -3.04
CA ARG A 344 -21.16 0.65 -3.83
C ARG A 344 -22.32 1.62 -3.80
N LEU A 345 -22.60 2.27 -2.67
CA LEU A 345 -23.63 3.32 -2.58
C LEU A 345 -23.30 4.50 -3.48
N SER A 346 -22.03 4.96 -3.50
CA SER A 346 -21.57 5.99 -4.44
C SER A 346 -21.79 5.57 -5.90
N ASN A 347 -21.41 4.34 -6.25
CA ASN A 347 -21.57 3.82 -7.61
C ASN A 347 -23.04 3.69 -8.01
N MET A 348 -23.92 3.32 -7.10
CA MET A 348 -25.36 3.23 -7.34
C MET A 348 -25.97 4.62 -7.63
N LEU A 349 -25.55 5.66 -6.93
CA LEU A 349 -26.08 7.01 -7.07
C LEU A 349 -25.45 7.79 -8.22
N GLY A 350 -24.17 7.58 -8.52
CA GLY A 350 -23.41 8.32 -9.51
C GLY A 350 -23.06 7.55 -10.78
N GLY A 351 -23.37 6.26 -10.86
CA GLY A 351 -22.87 5.39 -11.92
C GLY A 351 -21.36 5.14 -11.85
N GLY A 352 -20.71 5.61 -10.79
CA GLY A 352 -19.26 5.58 -10.54
C GLY A 352 -18.88 6.61 -9.48
N VAL A 353 -17.93 7.48 -9.79
CA VAL A 353 -17.50 8.57 -8.91
C VAL A 353 -18.45 9.75 -8.98
N ILE A 354 -18.77 10.32 -7.83
CA ILE A 354 -19.55 11.56 -7.69
C ILE A 354 -18.58 12.73 -7.49
N VAL A 355 -18.84 13.86 -8.12
CA VAL A 355 -18.13 15.13 -7.90
C VAL A 355 -19.06 16.18 -7.29
N GLN A 356 -18.57 16.90 -6.29
CA GLN A 356 -19.31 17.99 -5.64
C GLN A 356 -18.35 19.15 -5.34
N ARG A 357 -18.81 20.39 -5.58
CA ARG A 357 -18.09 21.59 -5.14
C ARG A 357 -18.19 21.73 -3.63
N PHE A 358 -17.10 22.14 -2.99
CA PHE A 358 -17.05 22.33 -1.53
C PHE A 358 -18.13 23.32 -1.04
N GLY A 359 -18.32 24.43 -1.73
CA GLY A 359 -19.36 25.40 -1.38
C GLY A 359 -20.79 24.86 -1.48
N ASP A 360 -21.06 23.92 -2.40
CA ASP A 360 -22.36 23.26 -2.48
C ASP A 360 -22.54 22.25 -1.35
N LEU A 361 -21.49 21.49 -1.00
CA LEU A 361 -21.50 20.55 0.14
C LEU A 361 -21.84 21.28 1.46
N VAL A 362 -21.14 22.39 1.75
CA VAL A 362 -21.35 23.18 2.97
C VAL A 362 -22.77 23.76 3.04
N ARG A 363 -23.36 24.11 1.88
CA ARG A 363 -24.74 24.60 1.80
C ARG A 363 -25.80 23.48 1.80
N GLY A 364 -25.39 22.22 1.90
CA GLY A 364 -26.30 21.07 1.92
C GLY A 364 -27.06 20.87 0.60
N ARG A 365 -26.43 21.11 -0.54
CA ARG A 365 -27.05 20.97 -1.85
C ARG A 365 -26.16 20.23 -2.85
N ARG A 366 -26.77 19.48 -3.76
CA ARG A 366 -26.04 18.83 -4.85
C ARG A 366 -25.38 19.83 -5.79
N SER A 367 -24.22 19.49 -6.35
CA SER A 367 -23.66 20.19 -7.50
C SER A 367 -24.38 19.80 -8.80
N ASN A 368 -24.26 20.65 -9.81
CA ASN A 368 -24.70 20.38 -11.17
C ASN A 368 -23.62 20.79 -12.18
N GLU A 369 -23.73 20.31 -13.41
CA GLU A 369 -22.75 20.55 -14.48
C GLU A 369 -22.44 22.04 -14.65
N LYS A 370 -23.45 22.87 -14.75
CA LYS A 370 -23.29 24.32 -14.96
C LYS A 370 -22.41 24.98 -13.89
N ARG A 371 -22.63 24.66 -12.59
CA ARG A 371 -21.85 25.26 -11.52
C ARG A 371 -20.40 24.74 -11.46
N ILE A 372 -20.16 23.51 -11.91
CA ILE A 372 -18.81 22.95 -12.03
C ILE A 372 -18.07 23.60 -13.18
N GLU A 373 -18.71 23.74 -14.36
CA GLU A 373 -18.13 24.35 -15.55
C GLU A 373 -17.83 25.85 -15.37
N GLU A 374 -18.67 26.56 -14.61
CA GLU A 374 -18.47 27.97 -14.27
C GLU A 374 -17.46 28.21 -13.12
N GLY A 375 -16.96 27.13 -12.48
CA GLY A 375 -16.04 27.20 -11.36
C GLY A 375 -14.59 27.48 -11.76
N LEU A 376 -13.77 27.86 -10.76
CA LEU A 376 -12.34 28.16 -10.94
C LEU A 376 -11.49 26.89 -11.21
N VAL A 377 -11.98 25.72 -10.85
CA VAL A 377 -11.27 24.44 -10.98
C VAL A 377 -11.81 23.69 -12.18
N THR A 378 -10.97 23.47 -13.18
CA THR A 378 -11.32 22.61 -14.31
C THR A 378 -11.14 21.15 -13.89
N PRO A 379 -12.22 20.33 -13.85
CA PRO A 379 -12.12 18.93 -13.45
C PRO A 379 -11.18 18.13 -14.36
N THR A 380 -10.27 17.34 -13.78
CA THR A 380 -9.42 16.43 -14.56
C THR A 380 -10.06 15.05 -14.75
N LEU A 381 -11.08 14.70 -13.94
CA LEU A 381 -11.88 13.50 -14.09
C LEU A 381 -13.32 13.88 -14.47
N SER A 382 -13.84 13.29 -15.53
CA SER A 382 -15.28 13.32 -15.81
C SER A 382 -16.02 12.42 -14.81
N ALA A 383 -16.76 13.05 -13.90
CA ALA A 383 -17.52 12.39 -12.84
C ALA A 383 -18.93 12.95 -12.76
N THR A 384 -19.85 12.22 -12.14
CA THR A 384 -21.25 12.65 -12.03
C THR A 384 -21.42 13.74 -10.97
N PRO A 385 -21.91 14.96 -11.33
CA PRO A 385 -22.22 15.98 -10.35
C PRO A 385 -23.32 15.51 -9.39
N GLY A 386 -23.06 15.54 -8.09
CA GLY A 386 -23.97 14.95 -7.12
C GLY A 386 -23.90 15.57 -5.73
N ASP A 387 -24.32 14.79 -4.76
CA ASP A 387 -24.33 15.12 -3.34
C ASP A 387 -23.68 14.00 -2.52
N LEU A 388 -22.48 14.27 -2.00
CA LEU A 388 -21.70 13.34 -1.19
C LEU A 388 -22.34 13.08 0.19
N SER A 389 -23.27 13.95 0.62
CA SER A 389 -23.99 13.74 1.88
C SER A 389 -24.96 12.55 1.85
N LEU A 390 -25.30 12.09 0.65
CA LEU A 390 -26.12 10.89 0.45
C LEU A 390 -25.29 9.59 0.53
N VAL A 391 -23.97 9.71 0.52
CA VAL A 391 -23.04 8.57 0.47
C VAL A 391 -22.21 8.46 1.75
N LEU A 392 -21.54 9.55 2.14
CA LEU A 392 -20.65 9.55 3.27
C LEU A 392 -21.42 9.65 4.60
N PRO A 393 -21.14 8.80 5.58
CA PRO A 393 -21.65 8.98 6.93
C PRO A 393 -21.32 10.38 7.47
N LYS A 394 -22.30 10.98 8.15
CA LYS A 394 -22.17 12.35 8.69
C LYS A 394 -20.87 12.59 9.43
N ARG A 395 -20.42 11.65 10.27
CA ARG A 395 -19.20 11.75 11.05
C ARG A 395 -17.95 11.87 10.18
N ILE A 396 -17.91 11.16 9.06
CA ILE A 396 -16.80 11.23 8.09
C ILE A 396 -16.83 12.55 7.35
N MET A 397 -18.01 12.98 6.90
CA MET A 397 -18.19 14.21 6.14
C MET A 397 -17.88 15.44 6.99
N ASP A 398 -18.39 15.53 8.21
CA ASP A 398 -18.09 16.65 9.13
C ASP A 398 -16.58 16.74 9.37
N GLY A 399 -15.91 15.60 9.58
CA GLY A 399 -14.44 15.56 9.74
C GLY A 399 -13.69 16.08 8.53
N ILE A 400 -14.13 15.75 7.32
CA ILE A 400 -13.55 16.25 6.07
C ILE A 400 -13.73 17.78 5.95
N ILE A 401 -14.93 18.27 6.26
CA ILE A 401 -15.22 19.71 6.24
C ILE A 401 -14.32 20.46 7.25
N GLU A 402 -14.20 19.96 8.49
CA GLU A 402 -13.31 20.55 9.48
C GLU A 402 -11.84 20.58 9.00
N MET A 403 -11.38 19.47 8.38
CA MET A 403 -10.01 19.39 7.84
C MET A 403 -9.77 20.38 6.71
N ILE A 404 -10.73 20.58 5.81
CA ILE A 404 -10.61 21.57 4.71
C ILE A 404 -10.45 22.99 5.29
N TYR A 405 -11.25 23.37 6.27
CA TYR A 405 -11.11 24.67 6.94
C TYR A 405 -9.79 24.78 7.75
N ALA A 406 -9.29 23.67 8.28
CA ALA A 406 -8.00 23.67 8.97
C ALA A 406 -6.84 23.84 7.98
N LEU A 407 -6.89 23.18 6.82
CA LEU A 407 -5.91 23.33 5.75
C LEU A 407 -5.93 24.74 5.15
N ASP A 408 -7.10 25.36 5.03
CA ASP A 408 -7.23 26.74 4.50
C ASP A 408 -6.41 27.76 5.29
N LYS A 409 -6.13 27.49 6.57
CA LYS A 409 -5.29 28.37 7.42
C LYS A 409 -3.79 28.32 7.05
N ILE A 410 -3.34 27.23 6.46
CA ILE A 410 -1.93 27.05 6.03
C ILE A 410 -1.77 27.12 4.51
N ALA A 411 -2.84 26.92 3.77
CA ALA A 411 -2.92 26.99 2.32
C ALA A 411 -4.23 27.74 1.93
N PRO A 412 -4.24 29.09 2.05
CA PRO A 412 -5.44 29.88 1.78
C PRO A 412 -6.00 29.66 0.38
N GLY A 413 -7.30 29.39 0.29
CA GLY A 413 -7.98 29.00 -0.93
C GLY A 413 -8.38 27.50 -0.96
N THR A 414 -7.94 26.71 0.00
CA THR A 414 -8.36 25.30 0.13
C THR A 414 -9.88 25.20 0.35
N ALA A 415 -10.47 26.07 1.18
CA ALA A 415 -11.90 26.13 1.45
C ALA A 415 -12.69 27.00 0.44
N ASN A 416 -12.15 27.19 -0.77
CA ASN A 416 -12.87 27.91 -1.82
C ASN A 416 -14.13 27.13 -2.22
N ASP A 417 -15.21 27.86 -2.55
CA ASP A 417 -16.47 27.26 -3.01
C ASP A 417 -16.31 26.32 -4.20
N ASP A 418 -15.32 26.59 -5.08
CA ASP A 418 -15.05 25.85 -6.31
C ASP A 418 -14.07 24.69 -6.14
N THR A 419 -13.50 24.51 -4.96
CA THR A 419 -12.72 23.30 -4.66
C THR A 419 -13.58 22.06 -4.91
N LEU A 420 -13.06 21.12 -5.71
CA LEU A 420 -13.79 19.92 -6.09
C LEU A 420 -13.49 18.76 -5.13
N LEU A 421 -14.54 18.05 -4.77
CA LEU A 421 -14.49 16.86 -3.94
C LEU A 421 -15.06 15.69 -4.74
N TYR A 422 -14.25 14.65 -4.92
CA TYR A 422 -14.67 13.42 -5.60
C TYR A 422 -14.86 12.30 -4.56
N GLY A 423 -15.94 11.61 -4.62
CA GLY A 423 -16.27 10.53 -3.72
C GLY A 423 -16.71 9.23 -4.41
N VAL A 424 -16.31 8.15 -3.80
CA VAL A 424 -15.55 8.06 -2.56
C VAL A 424 -14.13 7.56 -2.84
N GLU A 425 -13.18 7.98 -2.03
CA GLU A 425 -11.88 7.34 -1.92
C GLU A 425 -11.90 6.40 -0.73
N VAL A 426 -11.50 5.15 -0.94
CA VAL A 426 -11.39 4.14 0.11
C VAL A 426 -10.02 3.50 0.03
N LYS A 427 -9.35 3.39 1.16
CA LYS A 427 -8.15 2.57 1.28
C LYS A 427 -8.46 1.36 2.14
N PHE A 428 -8.42 0.22 1.50
CA PHE A 428 -8.58 -1.08 2.13
C PHE A 428 -7.24 -1.56 2.66
N TYR A 429 -7.26 -2.17 3.83
CA TYR A 429 -6.09 -2.81 4.43
C TYR A 429 -6.38 -4.30 4.61
N ASN A 430 -5.37 -5.13 4.40
CA ASN A 430 -5.48 -6.55 4.69
C ASN A 430 -5.65 -6.75 6.20
N MET A 431 -6.22 -7.91 6.59
CA MET A 431 -6.20 -8.33 7.98
C MET A 431 -4.76 -8.30 8.51
N GLU A 432 -4.59 -7.97 9.75
CA GLU A 432 -3.29 -8.00 10.40
C GLU A 432 -3.06 -9.40 10.96
N VAL A 433 -1.99 -10.04 10.50
CA VAL A 433 -1.58 -11.35 10.99
C VAL A 433 -0.85 -11.18 12.32
N GLU A 434 -1.16 -12.00 13.32
CA GLU A 434 -0.44 -11.99 14.59
C GLU A 434 0.95 -12.59 14.40
N LEU A 435 1.97 -11.77 14.62
CA LEU A 435 3.38 -12.11 14.44
C LEU A 435 4.18 -11.76 15.70
N ASN A 436 5.29 -12.47 15.91
CA ASN A 436 6.25 -12.11 16.95
C ASN A 436 7.19 -10.97 16.50
N ASP A 437 8.16 -10.62 17.34
CA ASP A 437 9.12 -9.54 17.06
C ASP A 437 10.05 -9.84 15.88
N LYS A 438 10.10 -11.10 15.41
CA LYS A 438 10.86 -11.53 14.23
C LYS A 438 10.03 -11.53 12.95
N LEU A 439 8.77 -11.08 12.99
CA LEU A 439 7.78 -11.22 11.91
C LEU A 439 7.47 -12.68 11.56
N GLU A 440 7.65 -13.57 12.50
CA GLU A 440 7.39 -14.99 12.41
C GLU A 440 5.99 -15.29 12.95
N SER A 441 5.27 -16.19 12.30
CA SER A 441 3.99 -16.67 12.76
C SER A 441 4.14 -17.57 14.00
N LYS A 442 3.05 -18.20 14.46
CA LYS A 442 3.12 -19.22 15.50
C LYS A 442 3.96 -20.45 15.11
N TYR A 443 4.28 -20.62 13.83
CA TYR A 443 5.11 -21.71 13.32
C TYR A 443 6.53 -21.24 13.08
N LYS A 444 7.50 -21.90 13.71
CA LYS A 444 8.93 -21.56 13.60
C LYS A 444 9.43 -21.69 12.16
N GLY A 445 10.01 -20.61 11.61
CA GLY A 445 10.52 -20.55 10.24
C GLY A 445 9.48 -20.13 9.20
N LEU A 446 8.23 -19.80 9.60
CA LEU A 446 7.21 -19.23 8.73
C LEU A 446 7.06 -17.74 9.00
N TYR A 447 7.63 -16.93 8.12
CA TYR A 447 7.60 -15.47 8.18
C TYR A 447 6.53 -14.90 7.26
N ILE A 448 5.83 -13.86 7.71
CA ILE A 448 4.77 -13.23 6.93
C ILE A 448 5.04 -11.73 6.86
N ILE A 449 5.32 -11.23 5.67
CA ILE A 449 5.73 -9.85 5.40
C ILE A 449 4.95 -9.26 4.22
N GLY A 450 5.25 -8.03 3.88
CA GLY A 450 4.60 -7.33 2.78
C GLY A 450 3.19 -6.88 3.15
N ASP A 451 2.47 -6.32 2.17
CA ASP A 451 1.13 -5.75 2.38
C ASP A 451 0.09 -6.82 2.78
N GLY A 452 0.32 -8.09 2.38
CA GLY A 452 -0.52 -9.24 2.76
C GLY A 452 -0.50 -9.58 4.25
N SER A 453 0.54 -9.18 4.99
CA SER A 453 0.63 -9.36 6.45
C SER A 453 -0.26 -8.40 7.24
N GLY A 454 -0.73 -7.30 6.61
CA GLY A 454 -1.39 -6.20 7.31
C GLY A 454 -0.45 -5.31 8.15
N VAL A 455 0.84 -5.64 8.21
CA VAL A 455 1.86 -4.89 9.00
C VAL A 455 2.53 -3.80 8.16
N THR A 456 2.76 -4.05 6.87
CA THR A 456 3.46 -3.10 5.98
C THR A 456 2.60 -2.70 4.79
N HIS A 457 2.59 -1.40 4.45
CA HIS A 457 1.69 -0.83 3.43
C HIS A 457 2.42 0.12 2.47
N SER A 458 3.75 0.17 2.49
CA SER A 458 4.58 1.00 1.61
C SER A 458 5.75 0.21 1.06
N LEU A 459 6.35 0.72 -0.02
CA LEU A 459 7.52 0.10 -0.65
C LEU A 459 8.66 -0.07 0.37
N SER A 460 9.00 1.00 1.11
CA SER A 460 10.10 0.99 2.08
C SER A 460 9.87 -0.03 3.21
N HIS A 461 8.68 -0.02 3.84
CA HIS A 461 8.39 -0.94 4.93
C HIS A 461 8.36 -2.39 4.46
N ALA A 462 7.78 -2.67 3.29
CA ALA A 462 7.77 -4.01 2.73
C ALA A 462 9.20 -4.49 2.42
N SER A 463 10.03 -3.65 1.78
CA SER A 463 11.44 -3.97 1.50
C SER A 463 12.24 -4.17 2.79
N ALA A 464 12.07 -3.26 3.76
CA ALA A 464 12.75 -3.35 5.07
C ALA A 464 12.36 -4.62 5.84
N SER A 465 11.10 -5.05 5.80
CA SER A 465 10.67 -6.31 6.41
C SER A 465 11.33 -7.53 5.75
N GLY A 466 11.51 -7.50 4.42
CA GLY A 466 12.26 -8.53 3.69
C GLY A 466 13.71 -8.63 4.13
N VAL A 467 14.41 -7.49 4.21
CA VAL A 467 15.80 -7.42 4.71
C VAL A 467 15.87 -7.92 6.14
N TYR A 468 14.94 -7.50 7.00
CA TYR A 468 14.92 -7.91 8.41
C TYR A 468 14.80 -9.43 8.56
N VAL A 469 13.78 -10.02 7.92
CA VAL A 469 13.57 -11.48 7.99
C VAL A 469 14.74 -12.27 7.41
N ALA A 470 15.36 -11.80 6.33
CA ALA A 470 16.56 -12.43 5.79
C ALA A 470 17.70 -12.48 6.80
N ARG A 471 17.89 -11.39 7.58
CA ARG A 471 18.92 -11.33 8.66
C ARG A 471 18.58 -12.24 9.83
N GLU A 472 17.31 -12.35 10.22
CA GLU A 472 16.87 -13.28 11.26
C GLU A 472 17.12 -14.74 10.86
N ILE A 473 16.80 -15.12 9.61
CA ILE A 473 17.07 -16.46 9.07
C ILE A 473 18.56 -16.78 9.10
N GLU A 474 19.43 -15.86 8.66
CA GLU A 474 20.87 -16.10 8.67
C GLU A 474 21.46 -16.15 10.09
N ALA A 475 20.86 -15.45 11.05
CA ALA A 475 21.28 -15.53 12.46
C ALA A 475 20.89 -16.86 13.14
N GLU A 476 19.87 -17.56 12.62
CA GLU A 476 19.41 -18.86 13.13
C GLU A 476 20.09 -20.07 12.46
N ARG A 477 20.75 -19.88 11.32
CA ARG A 477 21.52 -20.90 10.58
C ARG A 477 22.90 -21.12 11.16
#